data_c24cb5378a94d7be0713bc40e03d6f9a
#
_entry.id   c24cb5378a94d7be0713bc40e03d6f9a
#
_cell.length_a   1.000
_cell.length_b   1.000
_cell.length_c   1.000
_cell.angle_alpha   90.00
_cell.angle_beta   90.00
_cell.angle_gamma   90.00
#
_symmetry.space_group_name_H-M   'P 1'
#
loop_
_entity.id
_entity.type
_entity.pdbx_description
1 polymer ?
#
loop_
_entity_poly.entity_id
_entity_poly.type
_entity_poly.pdbx_seq_one_letter_code
_entity_poly.pdbx_strand_id
1 'polypeptide(L)'
;MNKVIVTGGNHHNTYGVIRALADKKIKPFLLLVNEDSNSFLLKSILLEDSYVVKTEQDAISFLIKNCYEFNGAVVIACSDGMSSALDSSRNVLDDFYKLPGTKEQGRVTTLMDKETMSQLGVEVGFNVPKSWLIRSVNDIDCVEYPCITKPILSKDGHKDDISICHCRKDLEKVIKEGSCYEYQVQRFITKDFEYQLIGLSLNEGEIVIIPGFSRCIRPCPRTNTGFLHYESLNRISAPIEKCKSFVRKTEYSGLFSIEFLRDNKGVDYFMEMNFRNDGNAICVTSSGTNLPYIWYLANSTLGYKEELSHSTFHSVYVMPEFPDFESFVYTGKISIIKWIKDIIRTDTFMVFNLKDIKPFIFCVKRLLKRFYRKFLVRTN
;
A
#
# COMPACT_ATOMS: atom_id res chain seq x y z
N MET A 1 -6.40 28.28 1.63
CA MET A 1 -5.79 26.94 1.70
C MET A 1 -6.21 26.16 0.47
N ASN A 2 -5.29 25.42 -0.15
CA ASN A 2 -5.66 24.56 -1.27
C ASN A 2 -6.59 23.45 -0.80
N LYS A 3 -7.56 23.08 -1.62
CA LYS A 3 -8.38 21.85 -1.36
C LYS A 3 -7.47 20.62 -1.43
N VAL A 4 -7.87 19.53 -0.77
CA VAL A 4 -7.20 18.22 -0.85
C VAL A 4 -8.19 17.19 -1.34
N ILE A 5 -7.81 16.43 -2.35
CA ILE A 5 -8.58 15.29 -2.84
C ILE A 5 -7.84 14.00 -2.46
N VAL A 6 -8.48 13.15 -1.66
CA VAL A 6 -8.02 11.80 -1.38
C VAL A 6 -8.78 10.85 -2.28
N THR A 7 -8.07 10.04 -3.07
CA THR A 7 -8.69 9.12 -4.01
C THR A 7 -8.13 7.70 -3.88
N GLY A 8 -9.02 6.73 -3.98
CA GLY A 8 -8.71 5.30 -3.85
C GLY A 8 -9.93 4.46 -3.51
N GLY A 9 -9.69 3.19 -3.19
CA GLY A 9 -10.74 2.23 -2.88
C GLY A 9 -11.26 2.30 -1.44
N ASN A 10 -12.26 1.48 -1.16
CA ASN A 10 -12.86 1.30 0.18
C ASN A 10 -11.91 0.51 1.10
N HIS A 11 -10.83 1.15 1.51
CA HIS A 11 -9.73 0.51 2.25
C HIS A 11 -9.26 1.39 3.41
N HIS A 12 -8.68 0.77 4.45
CA HIS A 12 -8.11 1.49 5.59
C HIS A 12 -6.94 2.41 5.21
N ASN A 13 -6.25 2.16 4.09
CA ASN A 13 -5.26 3.07 3.52
C ASN A 13 -5.86 4.47 3.29
N THR A 14 -6.97 4.53 2.55
CA THR A 14 -7.70 5.78 2.26
C THR A 14 -8.14 6.46 3.56
N TYR A 15 -8.64 5.68 4.53
CA TYR A 15 -9.01 6.21 5.84
C TYR A 15 -7.83 6.75 6.64
N GLY A 16 -6.69 6.09 6.55
CA GLY A 16 -5.43 6.54 7.19
C GLY A 16 -5.02 7.94 6.74
N VAL A 17 -5.11 8.22 5.43
CA VAL A 17 -4.82 9.57 4.88
C VAL A 17 -5.84 10.59 5.37
N ILE A 18 -7.14 10.25 5.38
CA ILE A 18 -8.20 11.14 5.89
C ILE A 18 -7.92 11.52 7.35
N ARG A 19 -7.56 10.54 8.20
CA ARG A 19 -7.20 10.77 9.60
C ARG A 19 -5.96 11.65 9.74
N ALA A 20 -4.91 11.37 8.98
CA ALA A 20 -3.66 12.12 9.00
C ALA A 20 -3.85 13.61 8.67
N LEU A 21 -4.68 13.92 7.68
CA LEU A 21 -5.04 15.29 7.32
C LEU A 21 -5.93 15.94 8.39
N ALA A 22 -6.91 15.22 8.91
CA ALA A 22 -7.82 15.71 9.93
C ALA A 22 -7.13 16.04 11.27
N ASP A 23 -6.07 15.33 11.64
CA ASP A 23 -5.24 15.66 12.81
C ASP A 23 -4.56 17.04 12.66
N LYS A 24 -4.41 17.52 11.45
CA LYS A 24 -3.94 18.87 11.08
C LYS A 24 -5.08 19.83 10.70
N LYS A 25 -6.33 19.49 11.09
CA LYS A 25 -7.56 20.28 10.84
C LYS A 25 -7.89 20.49 9.36
N ILE A 26 -7.40 19.61 8.48
CA ILE A 26 -7.74 19.60 7.07
C ILE A 26 -8.79 18.52 6.85
N LYS A 27 -9.94 18.90 6.32
CA LYS A 27 -10.98 17.97 5.87
C LYS A 27 -10.83 17.75 4.37
N PRO A 28 -10.41 16.57 3.91
CA PRO A 28 -10.29 16.33 2.47
C PRO A 28 -11.65 16.04 1.82
N PHE A 29 -11.72 16.31 0.52
CA PHE A 29 -12.74 15.74 -0.36
C PHE A 29 -12.35 14.30 -0.69
N LEU A 30 -13.27 13.35 -0.53
CA LEU A 30 -13.05 11.95 -0.86
C LEU A 30 -13.63 11.63 -2.25
N LEU A 31 -12.78 11.31 -3.21
CA LEU A 31 -13.18 10.71 -4.48
C LEU A 31 -13.00 9.18 -4.37
N LEU A 32 -14.08 8.49 -3.99
CA LEU A 32 -14.05 7.08 -3.68
C LEU A 32 -14.32 6.23 -4.93
N VAL A 33 -13.35 5.38 -5.29
CA VAL A 33 -13.52 4.34 -6.33
C VAL A 33 -14.08 3.09 -5.67
N ASN A 34 -15.35 2.79 -5.90
CA ASN A 34 -16.02 1.64 -5.31
C ASN A 34 -17.28 1.28 -6.11
N GLU A 35 -17.46 0.00 -6.42
CA GLU A 35 -18.65 -0.48 -7.14
C GLU A 35 -19.95 -0.28 -6.33
N ASP A 36 -19.87 -0.37 -5.01
CA ASP A 36 -20.98 -0.23 -4.08
C ASP A 36 -20.85 1.08 -3.29
N SER A 37 -21.92 1.88 -3.22
CA SER A 37 -21.98 3.08 -2.38
C SER A 37 -21.92 2.78 -0.87
N ASN A 38 -21.88 1.51 -0.47
CA ASN A 38 -21.90 1.08 0.93
C ASN A 38 -20.48 0.97 1.51
N SER A 39 -19.83 2.10 1.76
CA SER A 39 -18.48 2.21 2.31
C SER A 39 -18.46 2.73 3.74
N PHE A 40 -17.55 2.19 4.56
CA PHE A 40 -17.32 2.72 5.91
C PHE A 40 -16.69 4.12 5.87
N LEU A 41 -15.95 4.44 4.82
CA LEU A 41 -15.33 5.75 4.61
C LEU A 41 -16.38 6.88 4.53
N LEU A 42 -17.52 6.61 3.90
CA LEU A 42 -18.64 7.56 3.79
C LEU A 42 -19.36 7.83 5.13
N LYS A 43 -18.98 7.14 6.20
CA LYS A 43 -19.47 7.39 7.55
C LYS A 43 -18.58 8.32 8.36
N SER A 44 -17.42 8.67 7.81
CA SER A 44 -16.46 9.57 8.47
C SER A 44 -16.98 11.00 8.56
N ILE A 45 -16.82 11.60 9.73
CA ILE A 45 -17.09 13.03 9.96
C ILE A 45 -15.88 13.92 9.67
N LEU A 46 -14.75 13.30 9.31
CA LEU A 46 -13.49 13.97 9.02
C LEU A 46 -13.40 14.44 7.57
N LEU A 47 -14.38 14.12 6.73
CA LEU A 47 -14.46 14.57 5.34
C LEU A 47 -15.09 15.98 5.24
N GLU A 48 -14.69 16.74 4.23
CA GLU A 48 -15.44 17.92 3.78
C GLU A 48 -16.67 17.47 3.01
N ASP A 49 -16.47 16.63 1.99
CA ASP A 49 -17.51 16.01 1.19
C ASP A 49 -16.95 14.75 0.50
N SER A 50 -17.80 14.03 -0.23
CA SER A 50 -17.39 12.81 -0.92
C SER A 50 -18.20 12.56 -2.18
N TYR A 51 -17.55 11.96 -3.18
CA TYR A 51 -18.21 11.47 -4.38
C TYR A 51 -17.77 10.03 -4.67
N VAL A 52 -18.70 9.18 -5.07
CA VAL A 52 -18.44 7.76 -5.35
C VAL A 52 -18.52 7.53 -6.85
N VAL A 53 -17.49 6.87 -7.38
CA VAL A 53 -17.41 6.43 -8.77
C VAL A 53 -17.15 4.94 -8.83
N LYS A 54 -17.45 4.29 -9.95
CA LYS A 54 -17.29 2.84 -10.07
C LYS A 54 -15.88 2.43 -10.47
N THR A 55 -15.23 3.20 -11.32
CA THR A 55 -13.92 2.90 -11.88
C THR A 55 -12.95 4.06 -11.73
N GLU A 56 -11.66 3.79 -11.87
CA GLU A 56 -10.63 4.82 -11.92
C GLU A 56 -10.84 5.78 -13.11
N GLN A 57 -11.34 5.28 -14.24
CA GLN A 57 -11.64 6.12 -15.40
C GLN A 57 -12.80 7.09 -15.12
N ASP A 58 -13.80 6.65 -14.35
CA ASP A 58 -14.87 7.55 -13.90
C ASP A 58 -14.32 8.61 -12.94
N ALA A 59 -13.32 8.25 -12.10
CA ALA A 59 -12.65 9.21 -11.23
C ALA A 59 -11.88 10.28 -12.04
N ILE A 60 -11.17 9.89 -13.09
CA ILE A 60 -10.51 10.84 -14.01
C ILE A 60 -11.55 11.74 -14.70
N SER A 61 -12.64 11.16 -15.18
CA SER A 61 -13.74 11.93 -15.79
C SER A 61 -14.34 12.95 -14.83
N PHE A 62 -14.50 12.58 -13.55
CA PHE A 62 -14.93 13.49 -12.49
C PHE A 62 -13.95 14.64 -12.30
N LEU A 63 -12.64 14.36 -12.21
CA LEU A 63 -11.60 15.38 -12.05
C LEU A 63 -11.58 16.35 -13.24
N ILE A 64 -11.65 15.86 -14.47
CA ILE A 64 -11.68 16.70 -15.68
C ILE A 64 -12.92 17.61 -15.66
N LYS A 65 -14.08 17.06 -15.35
CA LYS A 65 -15.35 17.82 -15.32
C LYS A 65 -15.36 18.93 -14.27
N ASN A 66 -14.72 18.70 -13.12
CA ASN A 66 -14.74 19.60 -11.97
C ASN A 66 -13.42 20.34 -11.76
N CYS A 67 -12.56 20.42 -12.78
CA CYS A 67 -11.22 20.98 -12.68
C CYS A 67 -11.19 22.45 -12.19
N TYR A 68 -12.17 23.26 -12.58
CA TYR A 68 -12.26 24.65 -12.12
C TYR A 68 -12.67 24.76 -10.65
N GLU A 69 -13.55 23.90 -10.17
CA GLU A 69 -13.98 23.88 -8.77
C GLU A 69 -12.82 23.45 -7.82
N PHE A 70 -12.00 22.52 -8.29
CA PHE A 70 -10.87 21.97 -7.53
C PHE A 70 -9.52 22.51 -8.00
N ASN A 71 -9.51 23.65 -8.68
CA ASN A 71 -8.26 24.23 -9.20
C ASN A 71 -7.21 24.44 -8.08
N GLY A 72 -6.01 23.93 -8.30
CA GLY A 72 -4.92 23.94 -7.34
C GLY A 72 -5.04 22.89 -6.23
N ALA A 73 -6.04 22.01 -6.27
CA ALA A 73 -6.17 20.96 -5.24
C ALA A 73 -4.99 19.98 -5.27
N VAL A 74 -4.55 19.59 -4.06
CA VAL A 74 -3.50 18.57 -3.89
C VAL A 74 -4.16 17.19 -3.91
N VAL A 75 -3.69 16.30 -4.77
CA VAL A 75 -4.22 14.95 -4.90
C VAL A 75 -3.34 13.95 -4.15
N ILE A 76 -3.98 13.02 -3.43
CA ILE A 76 -3.32 11.90 -2.75
C ILE A 76 -3.96 10.60 -3.23
N ALA A 77 -3.17 9.79 -3.96
CA ALA A 77 -3.58 8.47 -4.42
C ALA A 77 -3.35 7.41 -3.33
N CYS A 78 -4.35 6.53 -3.15
CA CYS A 78 -4.34 5.45 -2.16
C CYS A 78 -4.47 4.06 -2.79
N SER A 79 -4.38 3.94 -4.10
CA SER A 79 -4.37 2.65 -4.81
C SER A 79 -3.50 2.72 -6.06
N ASP A 80 -2.97 1.57 -6.48
CA ASP A 80 -2.14 1.46 -7.69
C ASP A 80 -2.95 1.83 -8.94
N GLY A 81 -4.23 1.42 -9.00
CA GLY A 81 -5.14 1.79 -10.07
C GLY A 81 -5.29 3.30 -10.21
N MET A 82 -5.51 4.02 -9.11
CA MET A 82 -5.60 5.49 -9.14
C MET A 82 -4.27 6.15 -9.49
N SER A 83 -3.13 5.64 -8.99
CA SER A 83 -1.82 6.17 -9.38
C SER A 83 -1.58 6.04 -10.87
N SER A 84 -1.88 4.87 -11.44
CA SER A 84 -1.76 4.63 -12.89
C SER A 84 -2.74 5.48 -13.70
N ALA A 85 -3.98 5.65 -13.24
CA ALA A 85 -4.98 6.47 -13.94
C ALA A 85 -4.63 7.96 -13.94
N LEU A 86 -4.15 8.50 -12.81
CA LEU A 86 -3.65 9.88 -12.70
C LEU A 86 -2.43 10.09 -13.60
N ASP A 87 -1.48 9.15 -13.59
CA ASP A 87 -0.28 9.16 -14.42
C ASP A 87 -0.63 9.18 -15.91
N SER A 88 -1.54 8.29 -16.33
CA SER A 88 -1.99 8.19 -17.74
C SER A 88 -2.79 9.40 -18.22
N SER A 89 -3.32 10.22 -17.31
CA SER A 89 -4.12 11.40 -17.62
C SER A 89 -3.42 12.72 -17.23
N ARG A 90 -2.13 12.66 -16.91
CA ARG A 90 -1.36 13.77 -16.36
C ARG A 90 -1.44 15.04 -17.22
N ASN A 91 -1.22 14.95 -18.51
CA ASN A 91 -1.18 16.10 -19.42
C ASN A 91 -2.47 16.93 -19.41
N VAL A 92 -3.60 16.33 -19.05
CA VAL A 92 -4.91 17.01 -18.97
C VAL A 92 -5.16 17.56 -17.57
N LEU A 93 -4.58 16.94 -16.54
CA LEU A 93 -4.86 17.25 -15.13
C LEU A 93 -3.84 18.21 -14.49
N ASP A 94 -2.58 18.23 -14.95
CA ASP A 94 -1.48 18.96 -14.30
C ASP A 94 -1.68 20.49 -14.26
N ASP A 95 -2.44 21.04 -15.21
CA ASP A 95 -2.77 22.48 -15.22
C ASP A 95 -3.71 22.86 -14.05
N PHE A 96 -4.47 21.91 -13.52
CA PHE A 96 -5.50 22.15 -12.52
C PHE A 96 -5.18 21.57 -11.15
N TYR A 97 -4.34 20.53 -11.08
CA TYR A 97 -4.12 19.76 -9.84
C TYR A 97 -2.64 19.65 -9.49
N LYS A 98 -2.35 19.47 -8.22
CA LYS A 98 -1.03 19.06 -7.74
C LYS A 98 -1.01 17.57 -7.58
N LEU A 99 -0.52 16.87 -8.62
CA LEU A 99 -0.56 15.41 -8.73
C LEU A 99 0.72 14.76 -8.19
N PRO A 100 0.61 13.57 -7.54
CA PRO A 100 1.77 12.71 -7.36
C PRO A 100 2.20 12.12 -8.72
N GLY A 101 3.46 11.74 -8.85
CA GLY A 101 3.98 11.10 -10.07
C GLY A 101 5.30 11.68 -10.54
N THR A 102 5.60 11.45 -11.81
CA THR A 102 6.74 12.03 -12.54
C THR A 102 6.25 13.13 -13.49
N LYS A 103 7.13 13.88 -14.09
CA LYS A 103 6.74 14.89 -15.11
C LYS A 103 6.21 14.22 -16.40
N GLU A 104 6.77 13.08 -16.74
CA GLU A 104 6.42 12.35 -17.96
C GLU A 104 5.16 11.51 -17.75
N GLN A 105 4.13 11.75 -18.57
CA GLN A 105 2.91 10.95 -18.56
C GLN A 105 3.19 9.49 -18.92
N GLY A 106 2.63 8.55 -18.16
CA GLY A 106 2.77 7.11 -18.38
C GLY A 106 4.02 6.48 -17.72
N ARG A 107 4.95 7.30 -17.20
CA ARG A 107 6.19 6.79 -16.62
C ARG A 107 5.97 6.02 -15.31
N VAL A 108 5.08 6.47 -14.44
CA VAL A 108 4.75 5.72 -13.21
C VAL A 108 4.17 4.36 -13.55
N THR A 109 3.28 4.30 -14.53
CA THR A 109 2.69 3.04 -15.02
C THR A 109 3.77 2.08 -15.56
N THR A 110 4.75 2.61 -16.30
CA THR A 110 5.91 1.83 -16.76
C THR A 110 6.77 1.34 -15.59
N LEU A 111 7.03 2.19 -14.59
CA LEU A 111 7.79 1.83 -13.40
C LEU A 111 7.10 0.79 -12.51
N MET A 112 5.76 0.68 -12.57
CA MET A 112 5.00 -0.38 -11.88
C MET A 112 5.14 -1.76 -12.53
N ASP A 113 5.70 -1.84 -13.74
CA ASP A 113 6.03 -3.13 -14.34
C ASP A 113 7.13 -3.83 -13.54
N LYS A 114 6.90 -5.11 -13.21
CA LYS A 114 7.77 -5.86 -12.30
C LYS A 114 9.17 -6.09 -12.85
N GLU A 115 9.31 -6.24 -14.16
CA GLU A 115 10.62 -6.44 -14.78
C GLU A 115 11.41 -5.14 -14.81
N THR A 116 10.78 -4.05 -15.25
CA THR A 116 11.34 -2.69 -15.24
C THR A 116 11.80 -2.30 -13.84
N MET A 117 10.97 -2.54 -12.84
CA MET A 117 11.27 -2.25 -11.44
C MET A 117 12.43 -3.09 -10.90
N SER A 118 12.47 -4.38 -11.26
CA SER A 118 13.56 -5.29 -10.87
C SER A 118 14.89 -4.88 -11.49
N GLN A 119 14.90 -4.52 -12.78
CA GLN A 119 16.07 -4.03 -13.49
C GLN A 119 16.61 -2.76 -12.85
N LEU A 120 15.75 -1.78 -12.58
CA LEU A 120 16.14 -0.57 -11.87
C LEU A 120 16.70 -0.85 -10.47
N GLY A 121 16.12 -1.84 -9.77
CA GLY A 121 16.61 -2.31 -8.48
C GLY A 121 18.02 -2.87 -8.55
N VAL A 122 18.31 -3.68 -9.57
CA VAL A 122 19.67 -4.21 -9.83
C VAL A 122 20.65 -3.09 -10.14
N GLU A 123 20.27 -2.10 -10.94
CA GLU A 123 21.12 -0.95 -11.29
C GLU A 123 21.56 -0.12 -10.08
N VAL A 124 20.72 0.00 -9.05
CA VAL A 124 21.08 0.71 -7.82
C VAL A 124 21.78 -0.21 -6.80
N GLY A 125 21.98 -1.48 -7.16
CA GLY A 125 22.71 -2.47 -6.36
C GLY A 125 21.87 -3.10 -5.25
N PHE A 126 20.56 -3.19 -5.39
CA PHE A 126 19.73 -4.05 -4.53
C PHE A 126 19.99 -5.53 -4.86
N ASN A 127 19.84 -6.38 -3.86
CA ASN A 127 19.65 -7.80 -4.12
C ASN A 127 18.20 -7.99 -4.57
N VAL A 128 18.01 -8.37 -5.82
CA VAL A 128 16.70 -8.71 -6.38
C VAL A 128 16.64 -10.23 -6.54
N PRO A 129 15.59 -10.92 -6.05
CA PRO A 129 15.46 -12.34 -6.26
C PRO A 129 15.45 -12.66 -7.77
N LYS A 130 16.31 -13.58 -8.21
CA LYS A 130 16.37 -14.00 -9.61
C LYS A 130 15.00 -14.46 -10.08
N SER A 131 14.58 -14.02 -11.25
CA SER A 131 13.28 -14.36 -11.83
C SER A 131 13.41 -14.86 -13.25
N TRP A 132 12.43 -15.63 -13.68
CA TRP A 132 12.32 -16.22 -15.01
C TRP A 132 10.88 -16.03 -15.51
N LEU A 133 10.74 -15.73 -16.79
CA LEU A 133 9.47 -15.72 -17.48
C LEU A 133 9.22 -17.10 -18.07
N ILE A 134 8.19 -17.80 -17.63
CA ILE A 134 7.86 -19.16 -18.06
C ILE A 134 6.53 -19.14 -18.83
N ARG A 135 6.61 -19.57 -20.09
CA ARG A 135 5.46 -19.69 -21.00
C ARG A 135 5.11 -21.15 -21.30
N SER A 136 6.07 -22.04 -21.11
CA SER A 136 5.92 -23.46 -21.38
C SER A 136 6.79 -24.32 -20.45
N VAL A 137 6.54 -25.61 -20.44
CA VAL A 137 7.36 -26.59 -19.69
C VAL A 137 8.82 -26.63 -20.20
N ASN A 138 9.08 -26.19 -21.43
CA ASN A 138 10.44 -26.16 -21.99
C ASN A 138 11.30 -25.01 -21.41
N ASP A 139 10.66 -23.99 -20.81
CA ASP A 139 11.35 -22.82 -20.27
C ASP A 139 11.90 -23.03 -18.85
N ILE A 140 11.59 -24.19 -18.22
CA ILE A 140 11.90 -24.43 -16.79
C ILE A 140 13.31 -24.99 -16.54
N ASP A 141 14.08 -25.31 -17.56
CA ASP A 141 15.39 -25.94 -17.43
C ASP A 141 16.43 -25.09 -16.69
N CYS A 142 16.27 -23.75 -16.77
CA CYS A 142 17.15 -22.79 -16.10
C CYS A 142 16.67 -22.33 -14.72
N VAL A 143 15.50 -22.83 -14.25
CA VAL A 143 14.91 -22.38 -12.97
C VAL A 143 15.65 -22.99 -11.78
N GLU A 144 16.00 -22.15 -10.82
CA GLU A 144 16.59 -22.58 -9.54
C GLU A 144 15.51 -22.89 -8.51
N TYR A 145 15.70 -23.96 -7.73
CA TYR A 145 14.74 -24.41 -6.70
C TYR A 145 15.31 -24.20 -5.29
N PRO A 146 14.45 -23.93 -4.28
CA PRO A 146 13.00 -23.73 -4.40
C PRO A 146 12.66 -22.39 -5.12
N CYS A 147 11.52 -22.37 -5.82
CA CYS A 147 11.03 -21.18 -6.49
C CYS A 147 9.55 -20.91 -6.14
N ILE A 148 9.07 -19.71 -6.44
CA ILE A 148 7.68 -19.29 -6.26
C ILE A 148 7.12 -18.82 -7.60
N THR A 149 5.92 -19.29 -7.94
CA THR A 149 5.20 -18.85 -9.13
C THR A 149 4.31 -17.66 -8.81
N LYS A 150 4.24 -16.69 -9.72
CA LYS A 150 3.34 -15.54 -9.64
C LYS A 150 2.70 -15.32 -11.02
N PRO A 151 1.37 -15.13 -11.13
CA PRO A 151 0.78 -14.71 -12.39
C PRO A 151 1.34 -13.33 -12.78
N ILE A 152 1.60 -13.11 -14.07
CA ILE A 152 2.17 -11.85 -14.57
C ILE A 152 1.15 -10.74 -14.47
N LEU A 153 -0.09 -11.01 -14.88
CA LEU A 153 -1.17 -10.05 -14.84
C LEU A 153 -1.98 -10.23 -13.55
N SER A 154 -1.93 -9.24 -12.70
CA SER A 154 -2.76 -9.19 -11.47
C SER A 154 -4.28 -9.18 -11.78
N LYS A 155 -4.67 -8.88 -13.04
CA LYS A 155 -6.07 -8.91 -13.51
C LYS A 155 -6.57 -10.31 -13.84
N ASP A 156 -5.68 -11.22 -14.27
CA ASP A 156 -6.05 -12.54 -14.80
C ASP A 156 -5.71 -13.69 -13.83
N GLY A 157 -5.00 -13.41 -12.73
CA GLY A 157 -4.62 -14.40 -11.73
C GLY A 157 -5.25 -14.14 -10.37
N HIS A 158 -5.79 -15.19 -9.77
CA HIS A 158 -6.14 -15.15 -8.35
C HIS A 158 -4.87 -15.29 -7.50
N LYS A 159 -4.85 -14.71 -6.28
CA LYS A 159 -3.73 -14.93 -5.33
C LYS A 159 -3.57 -16.42 -4.94
N ASP A 160 -4.52 -17.26 -5.30
CA ASP A 160 -4.47 -18.72 -5.14
C ASP A 160 -3.56 -19.40 -6.18
N ASP A 161 -3.14 -18.68 -7.24
CA ASP A 161 -2.20 -19.17 -8.27
C ASP A 161 -0.71 -19.03 -7.86
N ILE A 162 -0.45 -18.51 -6.65
CA ILE A 162 0.89 -18.44 -6.09
C ILE A 162 1.25 -19.78 -5.45
N SER A 163 2.25 -20.45 -5.99
CA SER A 163 2.70 -21.77 -5.50
C SER A 163 4.20 -21.77 -5.23
N ILE A 164 4.60 -22.43 -4.13
CA ILE A 164 6.01 -22.68 -3.85
C ILE A 164 6.34 -24.07 -4.42
N CYS A 165 7.33 -24.09 -5.33
CA CYS A 165 7.81 -25.28 -5.99
C CYS A 165 9.20 -25.64 -5.44
N HIS A 166 9.31 -26.83 -4.84
CA HIS A 166 10.59 -27.31 -4.26
C HIS A 166 11.44 -28.07 -5.27
N CYS A 167 10.86 -28.51 -6.37
CA CYS A 167 11.54 -29.21 -7.43
C CYS A 167 10.86 -28.97 -8.79
N ARG A 168 11.53 -29.45 -9.85
CA ARG A 168 11.03 -29.34 -11.23
C ARG A 168 9.61 -29.90 -11.39
N LYS A 169 9.32 -31.06 -10.80
CA LYS A 169 8.00 -31.72 -10.90
C LYS A 169 6.86 -30.85 -10.36
N ASP A 170 7.12 -30.12 -9.26
CA ASP A 170 6.13 -29.21 -8.69
C ASP A 170 5.81 -28.07 -9.66
N LEU A 171 6.83 -27.49 -10.28
CA LEU A 171 6.67 -26.40 -11.24
C LEU A 171 5.99 -26.87 -12.53
N GLU A 172 6.36 -28.05 -13.06
CA GLU A 172 5.69 -28.67 -14.20
C GLU A 172 4.20 -28.87 -13.96
N LYS A 173 3.84 -29.30 -12.74
CA LYS A 173 2.44 -29.48 -12.35
C LYS A 173 1.70 -28.15 -12.34
N VAL A 174 2.27 -27.11 -11.75
CA VAL A 174 1.65 -25.77 -11.72
C VAL A 174 1.43 -25.23 -13.13
N ILE A 175 2.40 -25.38 -14.04
CA ILE A 175 2.27 -24.91 -15.42
C ILE A 175 1.21 -25.69 -16.21
N LYS A 176 1.13 -27.03 -16.01
CA LYS A 176 0.18 -27.89 -16.72
C LYS A 176 -1.26 -27.74 -16.23
N GLU A 177 -1.43 -27.57 -14.92
CA GLU A 177 -2.75 -27.51 -14.26
C GLU A 177 -3.25 -26.06 -14.05
N GLY A 178 -2.37 -25.07 -14.20
CA GLY A 178 -2.68 -23.67 -13.95
C GLY A 178 -3.51 -23.04 -15.07
N SER A 179 -4.25 -21.99 -14.71
CA SER A 179 -5.11 -21.22 -15.63
C SER A 179 -4.38 -20.12 -16.40
N CYS A 180 -3.12 -19.85 -16.05
CA CYS A 180 -2.33 -18.77 -16.64
C CYS A 180 -1.48 -19.24 -17.81
N TYR A 181 -1.41 -18.44 -18.88
CA TYR A 181 -0.53 -18.70 -20.03
C TYR A 181 0.93 -18.36 -19.76
N GLU A 182 1.19 -17.44 -18.82
CA GLU A 182 2.52 -16.98 -18.47
C GLU A 182 2.67 -16.83 -16.96
N TYR A 183 3.81 -17.29 -16.44
CA TYR A 183 4.18 -17.17 -15.03
C TYR A 183 5.50 -16.42 -14.87
N GLN A 184 5.53 -15.48 -13.95
CA GLN A 184 6.79 -15.04 -13.36
C GLN A 184 7.18 -16.06 -12.30
N VAL A 185 8.25 -16.81 -12.55
CA VAL A 185 8.84 -17.71 -11.56
C VAL A 185 10.00 -16.98 -10.91
N GLN A 186 10.05 -16.97 -9.60
CA GLN A 186 11.07 -16.25 -8.85
C GLN A 186 11.73 -17.18 -7.84
N ARG A 187 13.05 -17.05 -7.62
CA ARG A 187 13.76 -17.77 -6.57
C ARG A 187 13.04 -17.54 -5.23
N PHE A 188 12.68 -18.62 -4.54
CA PHE A 188 12.07 -18.55 -3.23
C PHE A 188 13.12 -18.19 -2.18
N ILE A 189 12.86 -17.14 -1.42
CA ILE A 189 13.71 -16.69 -0.32
C ILE A 189 13.05 -17.12 0.99
N THR A 190 13.75 -17.92 1.79
CA THR A 190 13.32 -18.24 3.16
C THR A 190 13.52 -16.99 4.01
N LYS A 191 12.42 -16.28 4.25
CA LYS A 191 12.43 -15.03 4.97
C LYS A 191 12.53 -15.24 6.49
N ASP A 192 13.25 -14.35 7.17
CA ASP A 192 13.11 -14.10 8.60
C ASP A 192 11.90 -13.18 8.84
N PHE A 193 11.85 -12.05 8.15
CA PHE A 193 10.70 -11.15 8.17
C PHE A 193 10.61 -10.29 6.92
N GLU A 194 9.44 -9.69 6.73
CA GLU A 194 9.20 -8.64 5.74
C GLU A 194 9.14 -7.27 6.41
N TYR A 195 9.65 -6.26 5.71
CA TYR A 195 9.55 -4.88 6.18
C TYR A 195 9.35 -3.91 5.02
N GLN A 196 8.80 -2.75 5.36
CA GLN A 196 8.56 -1.68 4.41
C GLN A 196 9.23 -0.40 4.88
N LEU A 197 9.78 0.34 3.95
CA LEU A 197 10.23 1.72 4.10
C LEU A 197 9.16 2.62 3.48
N ILE A 198 8.36 3.25 4.33
CA ILE A 198 7.27 4.12 3.90
C ILE A 198 7.77 5.56 3.96
N GLY A 199 7.62 6.28 2.84
CA GLY A 199 8.24 7.58 2.69
C GLY A 199 7.46 8.56 1.82
N LEU A 200 8.09 9.71 1.66
CA LEU A 200 7.67 10.80 0.79
C LEU A 200 8.86 11.26 -0.05
N SER A 201 8.62 11.40 -1.33
CA SER A 201 9.56 11.97 -2.30
C SER A 201 9.06 13.33 -2.78
N LEU A 202 9.97 14.30 -2.87
CA LEU A 202 9.70 15.65 -3.36
C LEU A 202 10.75 16.02 -4.42
N ASN A 203 10.40 16.97 -5.29
CA ASN A 203 11.28 17.49 -6.33
C ASN A 203 11.92 16.37 -7.15
N GLU A 204 11.11 15.46 -7.69
CA GLU A 204 11.59 14.39 -8.57
C GLU A 204 12.65 13.47 -7.92
N GLY A 205 12.49 13.18 -6.63
CA GLY A 205 13.40 12.32 -5.89
C GLY A 205 14.63 13.01 -5.31
N GLU A 206 14.78 14.33 -5.44
CA GLU A 206 15.88 15.06 -4.82
C GLU A 206 15.78 15.04 -3.29
N ILE A 207 14.56 15.11 -2.76
CA ILE A 207 14.30 15.07 -1.33
C ILE A 207 13.50 13.81 -1.03
N VAL A 208 14.10 12.88 -0.27
CA VAL A 208 13.48 11.61 0.12
C VAL A 208 13.44 11.51 1.63
N ILE A 209 12.24 11.42 2.18
CA ILE A 209 11.96 11.35 3.61
C ILE A 209 11.49 9.94 3.93
N ILE A 210 12.26 9.20 4.75
CA ILE A 210 11.94 7.85 5.25
C ILE A 210 12.19 7.88 6.77
N PRO A 211 11.13 8.04 7.61
CA PRO A 211 11.31 8.26 9.05
C PRO A 211 11.67 7.00 9.82
N GLY A 212 11.28 5.83 9.34
CA GLY A 212 11.47 4.54 10.00
C GLY A 212 11.12 3.38 9.10
N PHE A 213 10.98 2.19 9.68
CA PHE A 213 10.54 0.99 8.94
C PHE A 213 9.40 0.29 9.66
N SER A 214 8.49 -0.32 8.90
CA SER A 214 7.43 -1.16 9.43
C SER A 214 7.80 -2.63 9.29
N ARG A 215 7.85 -3.34 10.40
CA ARG A 215 8.03 -4.80 10.44
C ARG A 215 6.68 -5.48 10.64
N CYS A 216 6.31 -6.35 9.71
CA CYS A 216 5.09 -7.13 9.85
C CYS A 216 5.31 -8.29 10.85
N ILE A 217 4.61 -8.26 11.99
CA ILE A 217 4.67 -9.28 13.03
C ILE A 217 3.72 -10.45 12.70
N ARG A 218 2.53 -10.12 12.21
CA ARG A 218 1.50 -11.10 11.86
C ARG A 218 0.80 -10.65 10.58
N PRO A 219 1.26 -11.14 9.41
CA PRO A 219 0.69 -10.77 8.12
C PRO A 219 -0.72 -11.37 7.97
N CYS A 220 -1.69 -10.54 7.61
CA CYS A 220 -3.00 -11.04 7.21
C CYS A 220 -2.88 -11.80 5.88
N PRO A 221 -3.52 -12.95 5.74
CA PRO A 221 -3.46 -13.73 4.52
C PRO A 221 -3.87 -12.92 3.29
N ARG A 222 -3.14 -13.10 2.18
CA ARG A 222 -3.42 -12.46 0.89
C ARG A 222 -3.30 -10.92 0.88
N THR A 223 -2.65 -10.33 1.89
CA THR A 223 -2.40 -8.89 1.94
C THR A 223 -0.99 -8.62 2.44
N ASN A 224 -0.43 -7.44 2.14
CA ASN A 224 0.82 -6.96 2.73
C ASN A 224 0.57 -6.17 4.03
N THR A 225 -0.69 -6.17 4.48
CA THR A 225 -1.11 -5.53 5.72
C THR A 225 -1.18 -6.58 6.84
N GLY A 226 -0.85 -6.19 8.04
CA GLY A 226 -0.93 -7.07 9.21
C GLY A 226 -0.74 -6.32 10.51
N PHE A 227 -0.72 -7.05 11.62
CA PHE A 227 -0.25 -6.50 12.87
C PHE A 227 1.24 -6.19 12.73
N LEU A 228 1.62 -4.94 12.85
CA LEU A 228 2.97 -4.47 12.57
C LEU A 228 3.55 -3.67 13.73
N HIS A 229 4.88 -3.61 13.77
CA HIS A 229 5.66 -2.75 14.62
C HIS A 229 6.44 -1.76 13.75
N TYR A 230 6.26 -0.47 13.99
CA TYR A 230 7.02 0.58 13.34
C TYR A 230 8.19 1.01 14.21
N GLU A 231 9.38 0.95 13.66
CA GLU A 231 10.63 1.10 14.40
C GLU A 231 11.59 2.11 13.75
N SER A 232 12.52 2.63 14.55
CA SER A 232 13.59 3.51 14.07
C SER A 232 14.55 2.77 13.13
N LEU A 233 15.02 3.46 12.08
CA LEU A 233 16.01 2.95 11.15
C LEU A 233 17.30 2.45 11.81
N ASN A 234 17.61 2.92 13.02
CA ASN A 234 18.79 2.45 13.79
C ASN A 234 18.65 1.00 14.29
N ARG A 235 17.45 0.42 14.21
CA ARG A 235 17.20 -0.98 14.61
C ARG A 235 17.45 -1.98 13.50
N ILE A 236 17.68 -1.51 12.28
CA ILE A 236 17.89 -2.34 11.10
C ILE A 236 19.01 -1.76 10.24
N SER A 237 19.84 -2.61 9.68
CA SER A 237 20.82 -2.23 8.64
C SER A 237 20.11 -2.19 7.29
N ALA A 238 19.15 -1.26 7.11
CA ALA A 238 18.43 -1.11 5.85
C ALA A 238 19.27 -0.34 4.82
N PRO A 239 19.11 -0.64 3.50
CA PRO A 239 19.90 0.00 2.45
C PRO A 239 19.37 1.40 2.08
N ILE A 240 19.29 2.32 3.05
CA ILE A 240 18.61 3.62 2.91
C ILE A 240 19.18 4.47 1.79
N GLU A 241 20.50 4.55 1.63
CA GLU A 241 21.11 5.36 0.56
C GLU A 241 20.81 4.78 -0.82
N LYS A 242 20.75 3.45 -0.95
CA LYS A 242 20.29 2.81 -2.19
C LYS A 242 18.81 3.10 -2.45
N CYS A 243 17.96 3.11 -1.41
CA CYS A 243 16.55 3.49 -1.54
C CYS A 243 16.39 4.93 -2.03
N LYS A 244 17.15 5.88 -1.47
CA LYS A 244 17.16 7.26 -1.95
C LYS A 244 17.62 7.36 -3.40
N SER A 245 18.68 6.63 -3.77
CA SER A 245 19.17 6.56 -5.15
C SER A 245 18.14 5.97 -6.09
N PHE A 246 17.45 4.90 -5.66
CA PHE A 246 16.35 4.28 -6.42
C PHE A 246 15.22 5.28 -6.67
N VAL A 247 14.71 5.92 -5.61
CA VAL A 247 13.62 6.93 -5.72
C VAL A 247 14.04 8.09 -6.64
N ARG A 248 15.28 8.57 -6.54
CA ARG A 248 15.80 9.63 -7.43
C ARG A 248 15.80 9.19 -8.89
N LYS A 249 16.20 7.93 -9.19
CA LYS A 249 16.18 7.39 -10.56
C LYS A 249 14.75 7.26 -11.12
N THR A 250 13.75 7.10 -10.27
CA THR A 250 12.34 7.08 -10.72
C THR A 250 11.81 8.47 -11.07
N GLU A 251 12.44 9.54 -10.60
CA GLU A 251 11.96 10.93 -10.72
C GLU A 251 10.57 11.14 -10.12
N TYR A 252 10.17 10.28 -9.21
CA TYR A 252 8.84 10.31 -8.60
C TYR A 252 8.75 11.36 -7.51
N SER A 253 7.63 12.10 -7.49
CA SER A 253 7.22 12.97 -6.38
C SER A 253 5.89 12.47 -5.83
N GLY A 254 5.82 12.20 -4.54
CA GLY A 254 4.62 11.72 -3.86
C GLY A 254 4.92 10.75 -2.73
N LEU A 255 3.86 10.25 -2.12
CA LEU A 255 3.92 9.22 -1.10
C LEU A 255 4.28 7.87 -1.73
N PHE A 256 5.14 7.10 -1.08
CA PHE A 256 5.58 5.80 -1.57
C PHE A 256 5.84 4.80 -0.45
N SER A 257 5.97 3.54 -0.81
CA SER A 257 6.60 2.51 0.04
C SER A 257 7.54 1.63 -0.78
N ILE A 258 8.63 1.18 -0.15
CA ILE A 258 9.57 0.20 -0.72
C ILE A 258 9.50 -1.04 0.16
N GLU A 259 9.29 -2.20 -0.44
CA GLU A 259 9.13 -3.47 0.25
C GLU A 259 10.39 -4.32 0.15
N PHE A 260 10.79 -4.85 1.29
CA PHE A 260 11.93 -5.75 1.41
C PHE A 260 11.56 -7.03 2.14
N LEU A 261 12.22 -8.09 1.75
CA LEU A 261 12.24 -9.35 2.44
C LEU A 261 13.67 -9.56 2.99
N ARG A 262 13.80 -9.78 4.28
CA ARG A 262 15.10 -10.14 4.92
C ARG A 262 15.14 -11.62 5.15
N ASP A 263 16.24 -12.24 4.73
CA ASP A 263 16.50 -13.66 5.01
C ASP A 263 17.12 -13.86 6.40
N ASN A 264 17.28 -15.12 6.81
CA ASN A 264 17.87 -15.51 8.08
C ASN A 264 19.40 -15.24 8.19
N LYS A 265 20.04 -14.79 7.10
CA LYS A 265 21.44 -14.34 7.08
C LYS A 265 21.55 -12.83 7.16
N GLY A 266 20.43 -12.11 7.25
CA GLY A 266 20.36 -10.65 7.30
C GLY A 266 20.50 -9.98 5.94
N VAL A 267 20.36 -10.72 4.84
CA VAL A 267 20.37 -10.16 3.48
C VAL A 267 18.99 -9.62 3.14
N ASP A 268 18.96 -8.37 2.69
CA ASP A 268 17.73 -7.71 2.22
C ASP A 268 17.54 -7.94 0.73
N TYR A 269 16.36 -8.40 0.36
CA TYR A 269 15.92 -8.57 -1.02
C TYR A 269 14.84 -7.54 -1.33
N PHE A 270 15.08 -6.70 -2.32
CA PHE A 270 14.11 -5.75 -2.85
C PHE A 270 12.96 -6.50 -3.54
N MET A 271 11.75 -6.14 -3.21
CA MET A 271 10.55 -6.78 -3.78
C MET A 271 9.85 -5.85 -4.76
N GLU A 272 9.47 -4.66 -4.30
CA GLU A 272 8.76 -3.67 -5.11
C GLU A 272 8.77 -2.28 -4.48
N MET A 273 8.45 -1.26 -5.27
CA MET A 273 8.07 0.06 -4.81
C MET A 273 6.63 0.36 -5.24
N ASN A 274 5.84 0.86 -4.30
CA ASN A 274 4.48 1.32 -4.56
C ASN A 274 4.46 2.84 -4.69
N PHE A 275 3.91 3.37 -5.77
CA PHE A 275 3.86 4.80 -6.10
C PHE A 275 2.55 5.45 -5.61
N ARG A 276 2.26 5.28 -4.34
CA ARG A 276 1.04 5.76 -3.67
C ARG A 276 1.19 5.72 -2.16
N ASN A 277 0.22 6.28 -1.44
CA ASN A 277 0.17 6.04 0.00
C ASN A 277 0.01 4.53 0.29
N ASP A 278 0.77 4.02 1.24
CA ASP A 278 0.75 2.60 1.60
C ASP A 278 -0.38 2.24 2.59
N GLY A 279 -0.84 0.98 2.54
CA GLY A 279 -1.86 0.47 3.45
C GLY A 279 -1.45 0.53 4.93
N ASN A 280 -0.16 0.46 5.20
CA ASN A 280 0.41 0.52 6.53
C ASN A 280 0.86 1.95 6.94
N ALA A 281 0.74 2.96 6.06
CA ALA A 281 1.32 4.29 6.26
C ALA A 281 0.82 5.04 7.50
N ILE A 282 -0.33 4.66 8.06
CA ILE A 282 -0.81 5.23 9.32
C ILE A 282 0.20 5.05 10.46
N CYS A 283 1.08 4.03 10.41
CA CYS A 283 2.13 3.83 11.40
C CYS A 283 3.13 5.00 11.43
N VAL A 284 3.45 5.58 10.27
CA VAL A 284 4.36 6.73 10.17
C VAL A 284 3.74 7.96 10.81
N THR A 285 2.46 8.23 10.52
CA THR A 285 1.72 9.34 11.17
C THR A 285 1.63 9.14 12.68
N SER A 286 1.33 7.93 13.12
CA SER A 286 1.23 7.60 14.56
C SER A 286 2.57 7.67 15.28
N SER A 287 3.66 7.43 14.56
CA SER A 287 5.03 7.57 15.08
C SER A 287 5.48 9.03 15.23
N GLY A 288 4.76 10.00 14.66
CA GLY A 288 5.03 11.43 14.80
C GLY A 288 5.43 12.16 13.53
N THR A 289 5.46 11.47 12.36
CA THR A 289 5.74 12.11 11.06
C THR A 289 4.53 12.00 10.15
N ASN A 290 3.86 13.11 9.87
CA ASN A 290 2.64 13.14 9.06
C ASN A 290 2.97 13.36 7.57
N LEU A 291 3.36 12.29 6.86
CA LEU A 291 3.76 12.36 5.45
C LEU A 291 2.64 12.90 4.52
N PRO A 292 1.35 12.52 4.65
CA PRO A 292 0.28 13.11 3.86
C PRO A 292 0.17 14.64 4.03
N TYR A 293 0.34 15.14 5.24
CA TYR A 293 0.31 16.57 5.50
C TYR A 293 1.56 17.29 4.96
N ILE A 294 2.74 16.68 5.07
CA ILE A 294 3.99 17.19 4.49
C ILE A 294 3.86 17.29 2.96
N TRP A 295 3.25 16.30 2.30
CA TRP A 295 2.95 16.34 0.87
C TRP A 295 2.02 17.51 0.53
N TYR A 296 0.97 17.71 1.31
CA TYR A 296 0.07 18.85 1.16
C TYR A 296 0.82 20.19 1.28
N LEU A 297 1.62 20.35 2.32
CA LEU A 297 2.39 21.59 2.54
C LEU A 297 3.40 21.85 1.42
N ALA A 298 4.08 20.82 0.93
CA ALA A 298 5.06 20.95 -0.16
C ALA A 298 4.42 21.41 -1.48
N ASN A 299 3.12 21.14 -1.67
CA ASN A 299 2.35 21.55 -2.84
C ASN A 299 1.44 22.76 -2.58
N SER A 300 1.64 23.44 -1.46
CA SER A 300 0.95 24.67 -1.09
C SER A 300 1.95 25.83 -0.93
N THR A 301 1.44 27.03 -0.69
CA THR A 301 2.28 28.23 -0.41
C THR A 301 2.87 28.24 1.00
N LEU A 302 2.48 27.29 1.87
CA LEU A 302 2.83 27.29 3.30
C LEU A 302 4.25 26.77 3.58
N GLY A 303 4.76 25.87 2.70
CA GLY A 303 6.03 25.18 2.90
C GLY A 303 5.96 24.07 3.96
N TYR A 304 6.85 23.09 3.87
CA TYR A 304 6.82 21.87 4.69
C TYR A 304 7.97 21.73 5.69
N LYS A 305 9.02 22.56 5.58
CA LYS A 305 10.26 22.38 6.36
C LYS A 305 10.04 22.52 7.86
N GLU A 306 9.15 23.42 8.27
CA GLU A 306 8.80 23.64 9.67
C GLU A 306 8.11 22.39 10.26
N GLU A 307 7.10 21.86 9.56
CA GLU A 307 6.42 20.63 9.99
C GLU A 307 7.39 19.46 10.09
N LEU A 308 8.29 19.30 9.11
CA LEU A 308 9.30 18.25 9.12
C LEU A 308 10.28 18.41 10.29
N SER A 309 10.68 19.64 10.65
CA SER A 309 11.58 19.89 11.79
C SER A 309 10.96 19.58 13.14
N HIS A 310 9.64 19.67 13.25
CA HIS A 310 8.86 19.32 14.44
C HIS A 310 8.46 17.84 14.50
N SER A 311 8.77 17.05 13.46
CA SER A 311 8.48 15.62 13.46
C SER A 311 9.26 14.92 14.58
N THR A 312 8.56 14.11 15.35
CA THR A 312 9.13 13.25 16.39
C THR A 312 9.13 11.81 15.92
N PHE A 313 9.83 10.95 16.63
CA PHE A 313 9.80 9.51 16.38
C PHE A 313 9.44 8.75 17.64
N HIS A 314 8.36 7.98 17.56
CA HIS A 314 7.96 7.01 18.57
C HIS A 314 7.77 5.65 17.91
N SER A 315 8.30 4.59 18.53
CA SER A 315 8.02 3.23 18.07
C SER A 315 6.57 2.88 18.39
N VAL A 316 5.81 2.37 17.44
CA VAL A 316 4.37 2.11 17.59
C VAL A 316 3.95 0.76 17.03
N TYR A 317 2.99 0.12 17.70
CA TYR A 317 2.28 -1.05 17.22
C TYR A 317 0.98 -0.64 16.54
N VAL A 318 0.75 -1.16 15.33
CA VAL A 318 -0.44 -0.85 14.53
C VAL A 318 -1.15 -2.13 14.12
N MET A 319 -2.47 -2.16 14.26
CA MET A 319 -3.28 -3.35 13.99
C MET A 319 -4.42 -3.05 13.01
N PRO A 320 -4.57 -3.85 11.95
CA PRO A 320 -5.78 -3.89 11.14
C PRO A 320 -6.82 -4.77 11.83
N GLU A 321 -7.51 -4.24 12.82
CA GLU A 321 -8.28 -4.99 13.80
C GLU A 321 -9.33 -5.95 13.21
N PHE A 322 -10.02 -5.55 12.14
CA PHE A 322 -11.02 -6.42 11.49
C PHE A 322 -10.38 -7.55 10.67
N PRO A 323 -9.46 -7.28 9.75
CA PRO A 323 -8.75 -8.35 9.02
C PRO A 323 -7.98 -9.29 9.96
N ASP A 324 -7.35 -8.77 11.01
CA ASP A 324 -6.60 -9.57 11.98
C ASP A 324 -7.53 -10.49 12.78
N PHE A 325 -8.65 -9.97 13.28
CA PHE A 325 -9.67 -10.78 13.96
C PHE A 325 -10.22 -11.89 13.07
N GLU A 326 -10.63 -11.55 11.85
CA GLU A 326 -11.20 -12.50 10.90
C GLU A 326 -10.20 -13.60 10.48
N SER A 327 -8.93 -13.23 10.27
CA SER A 327 -7.92 -14.13 9.77
C SER A 327 -7.33 -15.06 10.84
N PHE A 328 -7.33 -14.63 12.09
CA PHE A 328 -6.63 -15.36 13.14
C PHE A 328 -7.50 -15.79 14.31
N VAL A 329 -8.35 -14.92 14.85
CA VAL A 329 -9.21 -15.27 15.99
C VAL A 329 -10.39 -16.14 15.52
N TYR A 330 -11.12 -15.67 14.52
CA TYR A 330 -12.27 -16.40 13.98
C TYR A 330 -11.90 -17.77 13.39
N THR A 331 -10.70 -17.90 12.84
CA THR A 331 -10.17 -19.16 12.30
C THR A 331 -9.52 -20.05 13.37
N GLY A 332 -9.46 -19.62 14.62
CA GLY A 332 -8.85 -20.37 15.72
C GLY A 332 -7.32 -20.47 15.69
N LYS A 333 -6.64 -19.71 14.82
CA LYS A 333 -5.17 -19.70 14.71
C LYS A 333 -4.49 -19.07 15.92
N ILE A 334 -5.15 -18.11 16.57
CA ILE A 334 -4.74 -17.54 17.86
C ILE A 334 -5.92 -17.52 18.83
N SER A 335 -5.63 -17.62 20.12
CA SER A 335 -6.66 -17.53 21.15
C SER A 335 -7.14 -16.07 21.31
N ILE A 336 -8.41 -15.92 21.72
CA ILE A 336 -8.97 -14.60 22.00
C ILE A 336 -8.19 -13.86 23.11
N ILE A 337 -7.65 -14.60 24.10
CA ILE A 337 -6.85 -14.00 25.18
C ILE A 337 -5.55 -13.42 24.63
N LYS A 338 -4.87 -14.12 23.72
CA LYS A 338 -3.68 -13.61 23.03
C LYS A 338 -4.01 -12.37 22.21
N TRP A 339 -5.11 -12.39 21.51
CA TRP A 339 -5.55 -11.26 20.70
C TRP A 339 -5.88 -10.02 21.56
N ILE A 340 -6.54 -10.20 22.71
CA ILE A 340 -6.80 -9.11 23.65
C ILE A 340 -5.48 -8.51 24.17
N LYS A 341 -4.47 -9.34 24.46
CA LYS A 341 -3.13 -8.84 24.84
C LYS A 341 -2.50 -8.00 23.72
N ASP A 342 -2.64 -8.45 22.47
CA ASP A 342 -2.15 -7.70 21.30
C ASP A 342 -2.92 -6.39 21.13
N ILE A 343 -4.24 -6.36 21.36
CA ILE A 343 -5.08 -5.13 21.38
C ILE A 343 -4.57 -4.13 22.43
N ILE A 344 -4.29 -4.58 23.64
CA ILE A 344 -3.79 -3.71 24.73
C ILE A 344 -2.42 -3.11 24.39
N ARG A 345 -1.60 -3.86 23.65
CA ARG A 345 -0.29 -3.41 23.19
C ARG A 345 -0.35 -2.46 22.00
N THR A 346 -1.48 -2.41 21.31
CA THR A 346 -1.64 -1.64 20.06
C THR A 346 -1.80 -0.17 20.37
N ASP A 347 -0.94 0.66 19.79
CA ASP A 347 -0.98 2.12 19.91
C ASP A 347 -2.01 2.73 18.94
N THR A 348 -2.15 2.11 17.75
CA THR A 348 -3.04 2.62 16.70
C THR A 348 -3.76 1.50 15.97
N PHE A 349 -5.07 1.65 15.85
CA PHE A 349 -5.91 0.79 15.01
C PHE A 349 -6.14 1.44 13.64
N MET A 350 -6.26 0.60 12.60
CA MET A 350 -6.42 1.13 11.25
C MET A 350 -7.80 1.72 10.97
N VAL A 351 -8.86 1.24 11.68
CA VAL A 351 -10.23 1.77 11.54
C VAL A 351 -10.74 2.42 12.82
N PHE A 352 -10.47 1.85 14.00
CA PHE A 352 -10.92 2.44 15.25
C PHE A 352 -10.28 3.80 15.50
N ASN A 353 -11.13 4.83 15.69
CA ASN A 353 -10.72 6.18 16.03
C ASN A 353 -11.77 6.83 16.91
N LEU A 354 -11.38 7.26 18.12
CA LEU A 354 -12.29 7.92 19.05
C LEU A 354 -12.82 9.27 18.54
N LYS A 355 -12.04 9.98 17.73
CA LYS A 355 -12.46 11.24 17.11
C LYS A 355 -13.45 11.02 15.95
N ASP A 356 -13.55 9.77 15.42
CA ASP A 356 -14.42 9.40 14.31
C ASP A 356 -14.87 7.95 14.42
N ILE A 357 -15.78 7.69 15.36
CA ILE A 357 -16.20 6.32 15.71
C ILE A 357 -17.15 5.68 14.70
N LYS A 358 -17.81 6.47 13.85
CA LYS A 358 -18.86 5.96 12.94
C LYS A 358 -18.35 4.91 11.94
N PRO A 359 -17.17 5.06 11.30
CA PRO A 359 -16.58 4.04 10.44
C PRO A 359 -16.40 2.70 11.15
N PHE A 360 -15.89 2.71 12.39
CA PHE A 360 -15.71 1.52 13.20
C PHE A 360 -17.04 0.83 13.51
N ILE A 361 -18.05 1.58 13.98
CA ILE A 361 -19.39 1.04 14.26
C ILE A 361 -19.99 0.40 13.02
N PHE A 362 -19.81 1.01 11.86
CA PHE A 362 -20.25 0.44 10.58
C PHE A 362 -19.59 -0.92 10.31
N CYS A 363 -18.28 -1.03 10.47
CA CYS A 363 -17.54 -2.27 10.28
C CYS A 363 -17.99 -3.37 11.28
N VAL A 364 -18.20 -3.02 12.56
CA VAL A 364 -18.72 -3.96 13.58
C VAL A 364 -20.10 -4.49 13.16
N LYS A 365 -21.03 -3.62 12.78
CA LYS A 365 -22.37 -4.03 12.32
C LYS A 365 -22.30 -4.96 11.10
N ARG A 366 -21.40 -4.69 10.15
CA ARG A 366 -21.17 -5.52 8.97
C ARG A 366 -20.60 -6.89 9.35
N LEU A 367 -19.67 -6.94 10.30
CA LEU A 367 -19.08 -8.18 10.81
C LEU A 367 -20.15 -9.05 11.49
N LEU A 368 -20.92 -8.48 12.41
CA LEU A 368 -22.02 -9.17 13.11
C LEU A 368 -23.07 -9.72 12.14
N LYS A 369 -23.46 -8.93 11.13
CA LYS A 369 -24.40 -9.38 10.09
C LYS A 369 -23.89 -10.58 9.31
N ARG A 370 -22.57 -10.62 9.01
CA ARG A 370 -21.94 -11.78 8.34
C ARG A 370 -21.95 -13.02 9.22
N PHE A 371 -21.67 -12.89 10.51
CA PHE A 371 -21.71 -14.00 11.45
C PHE A 371 -23.13 -14.54 11.62
N TYR A 372 -24.12 -13.68 11.79
CA TYR A 372 -25.50 -14.06 11.87
C TYR A 372 -25.99 -14.85 10.63
N ARG A 373 -25.66 -14.39 9.43
CA ARG A 373 -25.99 -15.10 8.18
C ARG A 373 -25.33 -16.48 8.10
N LYS A 374 -24.06 -16.62 8.49
CA LYS A 374 -23.36 -17.92 8.51
C LYS A 374 -23.96 -18.87 9.55
N PHE A 375 -24.44 -18.37 10.68
CA PHE A 375 -25.10 -19.16 11.68
C PHE A 375 -26.43 -19.73 11.15
N LEU A 376 -27.27 -18.88 10.54
CA LEU A 376 -28.54 -19.32 9.94
C LEU A 376 -28.38 -20.37 8.83
N VAL A 377 -27.34 -20.25 8.00
CA VAL A 377 -27.07 -21.23 6.93
C VAL A 377 -26.57 -22.59 7.48
N ARG A 378 -26.01 -22.63 8.69
CA ARG A 378 -25.57 -23.88 9.33
C ARG A 378 -26.69 -24.58 10.11
N THR A 379 -27.79 -23.90 10.40
CA THR A 379 -28.94 -24.44 11.15
C THR A 379 -30.07 -24.89 10.24
N ASN A 380 -29.97 -24.61 8.94
CA ASN A 380 -30.81 -25.18 7.87
C ASN A 380 -29.99 -26.18 7.05
#